data_6209b3025f28351929c228df618c166e
#
_entry.id   6209b3025f28351929c228df618c166e
#
_cell.length_a   1.000
_cell.length_b   1.000
_cell.length_c   1.000
_cell.angle_alpha   90.00
_cell.angle_beta   90.00
_cell.angle_gamma   90.00
#
_symmetry.space_group_name_H-M   'P 1'
#
loop_
_entity.id
_entity.type
_entity.pdbx_description
1 polymer ?
#
loop_
_entity_poly.entity_id
_entity_poly.type
_entity_poly.pdbx_seq_one_letter_code
_entity_poly.pdbx_strand_id
1 'polypeptide(L)' 'MSDNDELQQIAHLRREYTKGGLRRRDLPADPLTLFERWLSQACEAKLADPTAMVVATVDEHGQPYQRIVLLKHYDEKGM' A
#
# COMPACT_ATOMS: atom_id res chain seq x y z
N MET A 1 9.73 -21.90 -25.56
CA MET A 1 8.90 -20.71 -25.32
C MET A 1 9.75 -19.47 -25.57
N SER A 2 9.27 -18.53 -26.36
CA SER A 2 10.04 -17.35 -26.66
C SER A 2 9.87 -16.29 -25.57
N ASP A 3 10.83 -15.39 -25.44
CA ASP A 3 10.77 -14.28 -24.50
C ASP A 3 9.54 -13.39 -24.76
N ASN A 4 9.09 -13.32 -26.03
CA ASN A 4 7.92 -12.54 -26.41
C ASN A 4 6.64 -13.06 -25.76
N ASP A 5 6.52 -14.38 -25.59
CA ASP A 5 5.34 -14.98 -24.95
C ASP A 5 5.26 -14.62 -23.48
N GLU A 6 6.39 -14.59 -22.78
CA GLU A 6 6.45 -14.20 -21.39
C GLU A 6 6.10 -12.74 -21.21
N LEU A 7 6.61 -11.86 -22.08
CA LEU A 7 6.31 -10.44 -22.03
C LEU A 7 4.82 -10.17 -22.32
N GLN A 8 4.21 -10.93 -23.22
CA GLN A 8 2.79 -10.80 -23.51
C GLN A 8 1.94 -11.26 -22.34
N GLN A 9 2.39 -12.28 -21.62
CA GLN A 9 1.67 -12.77 -20.44
C GLN A 9 1.63 -11.75 -19.33
N ILE A 10 2.67 -10.94 -19.17
CA ILE A 10 2.69 -9.88 -18.17
C ILE A 10 1.55 -8.90 -18.39
N ALA A 11 1.26 -8.57 -19.66
CA ALA A 11 0.20 -7.64 -19.99
C ALA A 11 -1.19 -8.17 -19.62
N HIS A 12 -1.33 -9.50 -19.46
CA HIS A 12 -2.59 -10.13 -19.11
C HIS A 12 -2.72 -10.43 -17.61
N LEU A 13 -1.69 -10.10 -16.83
CA LEU A 13 -1.72 -10.29 -15.38
C LEU A 13 -2.56 -9.20 -14.73
N ARG A 14 -3.86 -9.28 -14.93
CA ARG A 14 -4.79 -8.35 -14.33
C ARG A 14 -5.55 -9.05 -13.22
N ARG A 15 -5.69 -8.33 -12.11
CA ARG A 15 -6.50 -8.80 -11.02
C ARG A 15 -7.67 -7.85 -10.85
N GLU A 16 -8.87 -8.38 -10.86
CA GLU A 16 -10.04 -7.58 -10.58
C GLU A 16 -10.16 -7.36 -9.07
N TYR A 17 -10.15 -6.11 -8.66
CA TYR A 17 -10.25 -5.75 -7.25
C TYR A 17 -11.70 -5.49 -6.91
N THR A 18 -12.46 -6.60 -6.75
CA THR A 18 -13.91 -6.54 -6.55
C THR A 18 -14.33 -6.71 -5.11
N LYS A 19 -13.37 -6.93 -4.20
CA LYS A 19 -13.68 -7.15 -2.78
C LYS A 19 -13.93 -5.82 -2.09
N GLY A 20 -15.17 -5.37 -2.12
CA GLY A 20 -15.55 -4.14 -1.49
C GLY A 20 -15.04 -2.92 -2.23
N GLY A 21 -15.03 -1.80 -1.56
CA GLY A 21 -14.53 -0.54 -2.08
C GLY A 21 -14.49 0.48 -0.96
N LEU A 22 -13.87 1.60 -1.23
CA LEU A 22 -13.82 2.70 -0.28
C LEU A 22 -14.85 3.74 -0.69
N ARG A 23 -15.81 3.99 0.20
CA ARG A 23 -16.86 4.97 -0.04
C ARG A 23 -16.79 6.05 1.03
N ARG A 24 -17.24 7.26 0.66
CA ARG A 24 -17.20 8.37 1.60
C ARG A 24 -17.92 8.05 2.92
N ARG A 25 -19.03 7.33 2.86
CA ARG A 25 -19.80 6.96 4.05
C ARG A 25 -19.03 6.04 4.99
N ASP A 26 -17.99 5.35 4.48
CA ASP A 26 -17.19 4.43 5.27
C ASP A 26 -15.99 5.10 5.92
N LEU A 27 -15.78 6.40 5.66
CA LEU A 27 -14.62 7.13 6.16
C LEU A 27 -14.89 7.65 7.57
N PRO A 28 -14.03 7.33 8.55
CA PRO A 28 -14.09 8.01 9.83
C PRO A 28 -13.59 9.45 9.71
N ALA A 29 -13.86 10.26 10.74
CA ALA A 29 -13.42 11.66 10.73
C ALA A 29 -11.91 11.79 10.82
N ASP A 30 -11.24 10.83 11.47
CA ASP A 30 -9.80 10.83 11.67
C ASP A 30 -9.14 9.83 10.72
N PRO A 31 -8.22 10.26 9.85
CA PRO A 31 -7.56 9.36 8.92
C PRO A 31 -6.74 8.26 9.61
N LEU A 32 -6.19 8.50 10.79
CA LEU A 32 -5.44 7.47 11.50
C LEU A 32 -6.35 6.35 12.00
N THR A 33 -7.61 6.65 12.27
CA THR A 33 -8.58 5.61 12.62
C THR A 33 -8.80 4.66 11.45
N LEU A 34 -8.89 5.20 10.23
CA LEU A 34 -9.03 4.38 9.04
C LEU A 34 -7.77 3.56 8.79
N PHE A 35 -6.60 4.18 8.96
CA PHE A 35 -5.33 3.48 8.82
C PHE A 35 -5.22 2.32 9.80
N GLU A 36 -5.60 2.54 11.05
CA GLU A 36 -5.57 1.48 12.07
C GLU A 36 -6.47 0.31 11.68
N ARG A 37 -7.65 0.61 11.14
CA ARG A 37 -8.59 -0.41 10.68
C ARG A 37 -7.97 -1.21 9.53
N TRP A 38 -7.35 -0.53 8.57
CA TRP A 38 -6.70 -1.20 7.44
C TRP A 38 -5.54 -2.07 7.89
N LEU A 39 -4.72 -1.57 8.80
CA LEU A 39 -3.58 -2.33 9.32
C LEU A 39 -4.06 -3.59 10.04
N SER A 40 -5.11 -3.47 10.86
CA SER A 40 -5.70 -4.62 11.53
C SER A 40 -6.21 -5.65 10.53
N GLN A 41 -6.89 -5.20 9.47
CA GLN A 41 -7.38 -6.11 8.43
C GLN A 41 -6.22 -6.81 7.71
N ALA A 42 -5.14 -6.09 7.45
CA ALA A 42 -3.96 -6.68 6.81
C ALA A 42 -3.34 -7.76 7.69
N CYS A 43 -3.25 -7.51 9.00
CA CYS A 43 -2.74 -8.49 9.94
C CYS A 43 -3.64 -9.71 10.06
N GLU A 44 -4.96 -9.50 10.09
CA GLU A 44 -5.94 -10.59 10.16
C GLU A 44 -5.91 -11.45 8.89
N ALA A 45 -5.67 -10.82 7.74
CA ALA A 45 -5.56 -11.52 6.47
C ALA A 45 -4.24 -12.27 6.33
N LYS A 46 -3.35 -12.15 7.30
CA LYS A 46 -2.04 -12.82 7.34
C LYS A 46 -1.21 -12.49 6.09
N LEU A 47 -1.26 -11.23 5.67
CA LEU A 47 -0.42 -10.77 4.58
C LEU A 47 1.05 -10.82 5.00
N ALA A 48 1.94 -11.14 4.05
CA ALA A 48 3.36 -11.06 4.31
C ALA A 48 3.74 -9.60 4.56
N ASP A 49 4.47 -9.36 5.65
CA ASP A 49 4.97 -8.02 5.99
C ASP A 49 3.88 -6.95 5.95
N PRO A 50 2.82 -7.06 6.76
CA PRO A 50 1.72 -6.09 6.71
C PRO A 50 2.13 -4.68 7.11
N THR A 51 3.29 -4.50 7.75
CA THR A 51 3.81 -3.18 8.12
C THR A 51 4.76 -2.59 7.07
N ALA A 52 5.03 -3.32 5.98
CA ALA A 52 5.89 -2.82 4.92
C ALA A 52 5.22 -1.65 4.20
N MET A 53 6.00 -0.61 3.95
CA MET A 53 5.51 0.57 3.29
C MET A 53 6.63 1.23 2.50
N VAL A 54 6.27 2.05 1.53
CA VAL A 54 7.22 2.84 0.76
C VAL A 54 7.24 4.25 1.30
N VAL A 55 8.42 4.73 1.64
CA VAL A 55 8.62 6.13 2.04
C VAL A 55 9.27 6.86 0.88
N ALA A 56 8.70 7.98 0.49
CA ALA A 56 9.23 8.82 -0.56
C ALA A 56 9.63 10.18 0.03
N THR A 57 10.79 10.65 -0.35
CA THR A 57 11.28 11.96 0.04
C THR A 57 11.81 12.68 -1.19
N VAL A 58 11.88 14.00 -1.10
CA VAL A 58 12.36 14.84 -2.20
C VAL A 58 13.46 15.74 -1.64
N ASP A 59 14.58 15.82 -2.34
CA ASP A 59 15.66 16.68 -1.91
C ASP A 59 15.44 18.13 -2.35
N GLU A 60 16.43 19.00 -2.07
CA GLU A 60 16.32 20.41 -2.37
C GLU A 60 16.27 20.74 -3.86
N HIS A 61 16.65 19.77 -4.70
CA HIS A 61 16.65 19.93 -6.15
C HIS A 61 15.42 19.29 -6.81
N GLY A 62 14.47 18.78 -5.99
CA GLY A 62 13.28 18.14 -6.54
C GLY A 62 13.50 16.68 -6.94
N GLN A 63 14.64 16.10 -6.58
CA GLN A 63 14.91 14.71 -6.90
C GLN A 63 14.19 13.79 -5.90
N PRO A 64 13.33 12.90 -6.37
CA PRO A 64 12.64 11.96 -5.47
C PRO A 64 13.52 10.76 -5.13
N TYR A 65 13.32 10.27 -3.93
CA TYR A 65 13.95 9.04 -3.43
C TYR A 65 12.88 8.19 -2.78
N GLN A 66 12.90 6.90 -3.04
CA GLN A 66 11.93 5.97 -2.46
C GLN A 66 12.66 4.79 -1.85
N ARG A 67 12.09 4.27 -0.75
CA ARG A 67 12.64 3.10 -0.09
C ARG A 67 11.55 2.35 0.65
N ILE A 68 11.72 1.05 0.78
CA ILE A 68 10.79 0.21 1.52
C ILE A 68 11.27 0.14 2.97
N VAL A 69 10.37 0.40 3.89
CA VAL A 69 10.65 0.36 5.32
C VAL A 69 9.53 -0.41 6.02
N LEU A 70 9.76 -0.76 7.27
CA LEU A 70 8.75 -1.40 8.10
C LEU A 70 8.27 -0.41 9.15
N LEU A 71 6.97 -0.22 9.24
CA LEU A 71 6.38 0.65 10.24
C LEU A 71 6.57 0.03 11.63
N LYS A 72 7.12 0.79 12.57
CA LYS A 72 7.36 0.34 13.93
C LYS A 72 6.47 1.03 14.95
N HIS A 73 6.01 2.24 14.64
CA HIS A 73 5.20 3.03 15.54
C HIS A 73 4.46 4.10 14.76
N TYR A 74 3.27 4.44 15.21
CA TYR A 74 2.56 5.61 14.70
C TYR A 74 1.64 6.16 15.79
N ASP A 75 1.37 7.46 15.74
CA ASP A 75 0.44 8.14 16.63
C ASP A 75 -0.18 9.32 15.89
N GLU A 76 -0.91 10.17 16.62
CA GLU A 76 -1.58 11.31 16.01
C GLU A 76 -0.62 12.33 15.41
N LYS A 77 0.66 12.22 15.72
CA LYS A 77 1.70 13.12 15.19
C LYS A 77 2.35 12.57 13.91
N GLY A 78 2.08 11.30 13.58
CA GLY A 78 2.60 10.67 12.38
C GLY A 78 3.23 9.31 12.62
N MET A 79 4.01 8.93 11.66
CA MET A 79 4.62 7.58 11.62
C MET A 79 6.10 7.58 11.94
#